data_c7798b7333f1ec64a8bf6746d32fd7a4
#
_entry.id   c7798b7333f1ec64a8bf6746d32fd7a4
#
_cell.length_a   1.000
_cell.length_b   1.000
_cell.length_c   1.000
_cell.angle_alpha   90.00
_cell.angle_beta   90.00
_cell.angle_gamma   90.00
#
_symmetry.space_group_name_H-M   'P 1'
#
loop_
_entity.id
_entity.type
_entity.pdbx_description
1 polymer ?
#
loop_
_entity_poly.entity_id
_entity_poly.type
_entity_poly.pdbx_seq_one_letter_code
_entity_poly.pdbx_strand_id
1 'polypeptide(L)'
;MANIEYATQIARDWNTKESSFAGYVTKFSVAESYLAKFEPHIVGSAEHVEYWIPAEQLQEFNASIQAGISLDSGFFGSGFNGFVPDRFGLKGKDAVEQFVIMAKTWGYGRIDFVCEVSANRKAVFLNFLFWVRFEFNPFGIDAQQRDSTIAHVRDAWEFNHIEIPLPPYR
;
A
#
# COMPACT_ATOMS: atom_id res chain seq x y z
N MET A 1 -4.32 -13.69 9.87
CA MET A 1 -5.62 -13.30 10.46
C MET A 1 -6.72 -13.71 9.50
N ALA A 2 -7.81 -14.26 10.01
CA ALA A 2 -8.88 -14.82 9.17
C ALA A 2 -10.01 -13.83 8.87
N ASN A 3 -10.05 -12.65 9.50
CA ASN A 3 -11.03 -11.62 9.20
C ASN A 3 -10.42 -10.23 9.01
N ILE A 4 -11.13 -9.39 8.27
CA ILE A 4 -10.66 -8.06 7.87
C ILE A 4 -10.76 -7.05 9.02
N GLU A 5 -11.74 -7.19 9.89
CA GLU A 5 -11.97 -6.29 11.03
C GLU A 5 -10.79 -6.34 12.00
N TYR A 6 -10.34 -7.56 12.34
CA TYR A 6 -9.20 -7.76 13.21
C TYR A 6 -7.89 -7.30 12.56
N ALA A 7 -7.66 -7.63 11.28
CA ALA A 7 -6.51 -7.14 10.55
C ALA A 7 -6.47 -5.61 10.48
N THR A 8 -7.64 -4.97 10.28
CA THR A 8 -7.81 -3.51 10.27
C THR A 8 -7.50 -2.90 11.64
N GLN A 9 -7.97 -3.51 12.72
CA GLN A 9 -7.70 -3.05 14.08
C GLN A 9 -6.18 -3.04 14.35
N ILE A 10 -5.48 -4.12 14.03
CA ILE A 10 -4.02 -4.20 14.22
C ILE A 10 -3.31 -3.15 13.37
N ALA A 11 -3.64 -3.06 12.09
CA ALA A 11 -3.01 -2.11 11.19
C ALA A 11 -3.21 -0.66 11.65
N ARG A 12 -4.43 -0.30 12.09
CA ARG A 12 -4.79 1.05 12.52
C ARG A 12 -4.28 1.41 13.91
N ASP A 13 -4.46 0.52 14.89
CA ASP A 13 -4.31 0.88 16.31
C ASP A 13 -2.92 0.54 16.86
N TRP A 14 -2.20 -0.39 16.22
CA TRP A 14 -0.87 -0.85 16.65
C TRP A 14 0.21 -0.48 15.65
N ASN A 15 0.11 -0.92 14.39
CA ASN A 15 1.20 -0.73 13.42
C ASN A 15 1.48 0.74 13.10
N THR A 16 0.47 1.62 13.17
CA THR A 16 0.67 3.07 13.01
C THR A 16 1.50 3.72 14.13
N LYS A 17 1.77 2.99 15.22
CA LYS A 17 2.60 3.44 16.36
C LYS A 17 4.01 2.84 16.33
N GLU A 18 4.24 1.88 15.44
CA GLU A 18 5.56 1.30 15.21
C GLU A 18 6.45 2.24 14.40
N SER A 19 7.72 1.89 14.24
CA SER A 19 8.75 2.74 13.62
C SER A 19 8.44 3.21 12.19
N SER A 20 7.61 2.46 11.44
CA SER A 20 7.15 2.84 10.10
C SER A 20 6.00 3.84 10.09
N PHE A 21 5.29 3.98 11.21
CA PHE A 21 4.04 4.74 11.33
C PHE A 21 2.99 4.37 10.27
N ALA A 22 3.02 3.15 9.76
CA ALA A 22 2.10 2.67 8.75
C ALA A 22 1.63 1.25 9.05
N GLY A 23 0.33 1.01 8.90
CA GLY A 23 -0.28 -0.31 8.91
C GLY A 23 -1.01 -0.58 7.61
N TYR A 24 -0.71 -1.71 6.97
CA TYR A 24 -1.36 -2.13 5.73
C TYR A 24 -2.15 -3.42 5.97
N VAL A 25 -3.34 -3.48 5.41
CA VAL A 25 -4.15 -4.69 5.37
C VAL A 25 -4.06 -5.27 3.96
N THR A 26 -3.57 -6.50 3.87
CA THR A 26 -3.53 -7.25 2.62
C THR A 26 -4.57 -8.35 2.64
N LYS A 27 -5.13 -8.64 1.46
CA LYS A 27 -6.13 -9.70 1.25
C LYS A 27 -5.63 -10.68 0.20
N PHE A 28 -5.76 -11.94 0.49
CA PHE A 28 -5.44 -13.04 -0.42
C PHE A 28 -6.25 -14.29 -0.05
N SER A 29 -6.33 -15.23 -0.97
CA SER A 29 -6.95 -16.55 -0.74
C SER A 29 -5.88 -17.62 -0.70
N VAL A 30 -6.04 -18.59 0.18
CA VAL A 30 -5.18 -19.76 0.30
C VAL A 30 -6.01 -20.99 0.02
N ALA A 31 -5.42 -22.01 -0.62
CA ALA A 31 -6.09 -23.29 -0.83
C ALA A 31 -6.55 -23.90 0.50
N GLU A 32 -7.83 -24.22 0.61
CA GLU A 32 -8.42 -24.80 1.83
C GLU A 32 -7.69 -26.07 2.28
N SER A 33 -7.32 -26.92 1.32
CA SER A 33 -6.54 -28.15 1.58
C SER A 33 -5.17 -27.89 2.20
N TYR A 34 -4.57 -26.73 1.91
CA TYR A 34 -3.32 -26.33 2.56
C TYR A 34 -3.59 -25.76 3.96
N LEU A 35 -4.58 -24.88 4.09
CA LEU A 35 -4.90 -24.23 5.35
C LEU A 35 -5.39 -25.24 6.41
N ALA A 36 -6.02 -26.34 5.99
CA ALA A 36 -6.46 -27.42 6.87
C ALA A 36 -5.31 -28.14 7.61
N LYS A 37 -4.05 -27.90 7.24
CA LYS A 37 -2.88 -28.41 7.98
C LYS A 37 -2.63 -27.65 9.30
N PHE A 38 -3.25 -26.49 9.48
CA PHE A 38 -3.03 -25.59 10.61
C PHE A 38 -4.31 -25.40 11.40
N GLU A 39 -4.19 -25.43 12.73
CA GLU A 39 -5.30 -25.13 13.60
C GLU A 39 -5.50 -23.61 13.70
N PRO A 40 -6.75 -23.11 13.65
CA PRO A 40 -7.03 -21.70 13.91
C PRO A 40 -6.85 -21.40 15.40
N HIS A 41 -6.19 -20.30 15.71
CA HIS A 41 -6.01 -19.81 17.07
C HIS A 41 -6.93 -18.61 17.32
N ILE A 42 -7.68 -18.64 18.42
CA ILE A 42 -8.48 -17.51 18.87
C ILE A 42 -7.65 -16.70 19.87
N VAL A 43 -7.35 -15.43 19.51
CA VAL A 43 -6.49 -14.56 20.29
C VAL A 43 -7.33 -13.42 20.90
N GLY A 44 -7.74 -13.57 22.14
CA GLY A 44 -8.51 -12.57 22.87
C GLY A 44 -10.02 -12.71 22.68
N SER A 45 -10.61 -12.21 21.59
CA SER A 45 -12.05 -12.37 21.31
C SER A 45 -12.31 -13.46 20.27
N ALA A 46 -13.55 -13.97 20.25
CA ALA A 46 -13.96 -15.03 19.31
C ALA A 46 -13.79 -14.66 17.82
N GLU A 47 -13.72 -13.37 17.53
CA GLU A 47 -13.54 -12.82 16.17
C GLU A 47 -12.07 -12.72 15.77
N HIS A 48 -11.13 -12.82 16.72
CA HIS A 48 -9.71 -12.68 16.49
C HIS A 48 -9.08 -14.03 16.13
N VAL A 49 -9.38 -14.53 14.95
CA VAL A 49 -8.87 -15.81 14.47
C VAL A 49 -7.57 -15.62 13.69
N GLU A 50 -6.54 -16.36 14.08
CA GLU A 50 -5.22 -16.38 13.45
C GLU A 50 -4.83 -17.79 13.01
N TYR A 51 -4.05 -17.87 11.93
CA TYR A 51 -3.30 -19.07 11.56
C TYR A 51 -1.81 -18.75 11.71
N TRP A 52 -1.11 -19.58 12.47
CA TRP A 52 0.32 -19.42 12.71
C TRP A 52 1.09 -20.32 11.78
N ILE A 53 1.72 -19.73 10.78
CA ILE A 53 2.50 -20.45 9.78
C ILE A 53 3.96 -20.46 10.20
N PRO A 54 4.58 -21.64 10.47
CA PRO A 54 6.00 -21.72 10.80
C PRO A 54 6.88 -21.15 9.67
N ALA A 55 8.01 -20.56 10.06
CA ALA A 55 8.92 -19.89 9.10
C ALA A 55 9.41 -20.85 8.00
N GLU A 56 9.67 -22.10 8.32
CA GLU A 56 10.09 -23.16 7.40
C GLU A 56 9.02 -23.54 6.36
N GLN A 57 7.75 -23.22 6.63
CA GLN A 57 6.62 -23.51 5.74
C GLN A 57 6.21 -22.30 4.89
N LEU A 58 6.84 -21.15 5.05
CA LEU A 58 6.48 -19.92 4.32
C LEU A 58 6.59 -20.09 2.79
N GLN A 59 7.54 -20.87 2.30
CA GLN A 59 7.68 -21.12 0.86
C GLN A 59 6.48 -21.89 0.32
N GLU A 60 6.05 -22.94 1.01
CA GLU A 60 4.88 -23.75 0.63
C GLU A 60 3.59 -22.93 0.80
N PHE A 61 3.49 -22.16 1.90
CA PHE A 61 2.38 -21.23 2.11
C PHE A 61 2.23 -20.24 0.96
N ASN A 62 3.32 -19.58 0.57
CA ASN A 62 3.31 -18.62 -0.54
C ASN A 62 2.90 -19.27 -1.87
N ALA A 63 3.34 -20.50 -2.12
CA ALA A 63 2.94 -21.28 -3.31
C ALA A 63 1.46 -21.69 -3.29
N SER A 64 0.82 -21.73 -2.12
CA SER A 64 -0.60 -22.06 -1.96
C SER A 64 -1.54 -20.86 -2.09
N ILE A 65 -1.00 -19.64 -2.19
CA ILE A 65 -1.78 -18.42 -2.39
C ILE A 65 -2.38 -18.45 -3.80
N GLN A 66 -3.69 -18.22 -3.85
CA GLN A 66 -4.46 -18.16 -5.10
C GLN A 66 -4.73 -16.72 -5.51
N ALA A 67 -4.73 -16.45 -6.81
CA ALA A 67 -5.09 -15.14 -7.40
C ALA A 67 -4.28 -13.92 -6.93
N GLY A 68 -3.13 -14.14 -6.29
CA GLY A 68 -2.24 -13.05 -5.84
C GLY A 68 -2.69 -12.38 -4.53
N ILE A 69 -1.88 -11.42 -4.10
CA ILE A 69 -2.11 -10.62 -2.89
C ILE A 69 -2.53 -9.22 -3.32
N SER A 70 -3.64 -8.73 -2.78
CA SER A 70 -4.09 -7.35 -2.98
C SER A 70 -3.94 -6.52 -1.70
N LEU A 71 -3.66 -5.24 -1.85
CA LEU A 71 -3.69 -4.27 -0.75
C LEU A 71 -5.11 -3.76 -0.60
N ASP A 72 -5.73 -4.03 0.53
CA ASP A 72 -7.11 -3.64 0.83
C ASP A 72 -7.19 -2.23 1.42
N SER A 73 -6.42 -1.97 2.47
CA SER A 73 -6.42 -0.68 3.15
C SER A 73 -5.06 -0.32 3.74
N GLY A 74 -4.86 0.97 4.05
CA GLY A 74 -3.68 1.49 4.71
C GLY A 74 -4.04 2.53 5.76
N PHE A 75 -3.31 2.55 6.86
CA PHE A 75 -3.48 3.47 7.99
C PHE A 75 -2.13 4.12 8.29
N PHE A 76 -2.15 5.41 8.64
CA PHE A 76 -0.94 6.21 8.77
C PHE A 76 -0.99 7.01 10.07
N GLY A 77 0.04 6.87 10.88
CA GLY A 77 0.26 7.65 12.09
C GLY A 77 0.88 9.01 11.79
N SER A 78 0.91 9.88 12.79
CA SER A 78 1.41 11.26 12.64
C SER A 78 2.91 11.37 12.27
N GLY A 79 3.68 10.30 12.54
CA GLY A 79 5.10 10.22 12.16
C GLY A 79 5.37 9.62 10.79
N PHE A 80 4.33 9.32 9.99
CA PHE A 80 4.51 8.71 8.68
C PHE A 80 5.18 9.66 7.69
N ASN A 81 6.37 9.30 7.24
CA ASN A 81 7.13 10.03 6.20
C ASN A 81 7.06 9.34 4.82
N GLY A 82 6.45 8.15 4.77
CA GLY A 82 6.36 7.37 3.55
C GLY A 82 7.58 6.50 3.26
N PHE A 83 7.43 5.72 2.20
CA PHE A 83 8.56 5.00 1.63
C PHE A 83 9.38 5.95 0.77
N VAL A 84 10.66 6.14 1.13
CA VAL A 84 11.57 7.06 0.45
C VAL A 84 12.24 6.37 -0.72
N PRO A 85 12.08 6.86 -1.96
CA PRO A 85 12.68 6.27 -3.15
C PRO A 85 14.16 6.63 -3.30
N ASP A 86 14.85 5.88 -4.13
CA ASP A 86 16.28 6.03 -4.40
C ASP A 86 16.60 6.47 -5.84
N ARG A 87 15.57 6.75 -6.68
CA ARG A 87 15.75 7.01 -8.11
C ARG A 87 15.15 8.35 -8.56
N PHE A 88 15.77 8.90 -9.59
CA PHE A 88 15.35 10.10 -10.33
C PHE A 88 14.97 11.30 -9.46
N GLY A 89 13.96 12.06 -9.87
CA GLY A 89 13.51 13.28 -9.20
C GLY A 89 12.88 13.04 -7.82
N LEU A 90 12.38 11.83 -7.56
CA LEU A 90 11.79 11.46 -6.27
C LEU A 90 12.82 10.96 -5.25
N LYS A 91 14.09 10.81 -5.65
CA LYS A 91 15.15 10.31 -4.75
C LYS A 91 15.25 11.12 -3.46
N GLY A 92 15.20 10.43 -2.32
CA GLY A 92 15.34 11.01 -0.99
C GLY A 92 14.16 11.85 -0.51
N LYS A 93 13.04 11.84 -1.26
CA LYS A 93 11.85 12.62 -0.95
C LYS A 93 10.88 11.84 -0.06
N ASP A 94 10.29 12.51 0.92
CA ASP A 94 9.20 11.96 1.71
C ASP A 94 7.90 11.83 0.88
N ALA A 95 6.86 11.20 1.44
CA ALA A 95 5.62 10.95 0.71
C ALA A 95 4.92 12.24 0.25
N VAL A 96 5.00 13.32 1.01
CA VAL A 96 4.39 14.62 0.67
C VAL A 96 5.18 15.26 -0.47
N GLU A 97 6.50 15.35 -0.33
CA GLU A 97 7.38 15.91 -1.36
C GLU A 97 7.26 15.16 -2.68
N GLN A 98 7.20 13.81 -2.64
CA GLN A 98 6.99 12.98 -3.84
C GLN A 98 5.73 13.38 -4.58
N PHE A 99 4.61 13.50 -3.87
CA PHE A 99 3.33 13.87 -4.49
C PHE A 99 3.35 15.26 -5.10
N VAL A 100 3.92 16.24 -4.37
CA VAL A 100 4.08 17.62 -4.87
C VAL A 100 4.93 17.68 -6.15
N ILE A 101 6.01 16.89 -6.20
CA ILE A 101 6.85 16.78 -7.41
C ILE A 101 6.04 16.18 -8.56
N MET A 102 5.35 15.08 -8.33
CA MET A 102 4.55 14.41 -9.38
C MET A 102 3.45 15.34 -9.92
N ALA A 103 2.72 16.05 -9.05
CA ALA A 103 1.69 16.99 -9.47
C ALA A 103 2.25 18.10 -10.38
N LYS A 104 3.48 18.55 -10.14
CA LYS A 104 4.17 19.56 -10.98
C LYS A 104 4.69 18.93 -12.27
N THR A 105 5.28 17.75 -12.20
CA THR A 105 5.91 17.08 -13.35
C THR A 105 4.91 16.79 -14.46
N TRP A 106 3.68 16.42 -14.14
CA TRP A 106 2.63 16.19 -15.12
C TRP A 106 2.39 17.40 -16.05
N GLY A 107 2.50 18.63 -15.52
CA GLY A 107 2.26 19.86 -16.27
C GLY A 107 3.28 20.15 -17.38
N TYR A 108 4.49 19.58 -17.32
CA TYR A 108 5.56 19.86 -18.28
C TYR A 108 6.26 18.63 -18.86
N GLY A 109 6.01 17.43 -18.34
CA GLY A 109 6.68 16.23 -18.84
C GLY A 109 5.91 14.94 -18.56
N ARG A 110 4.99 14.56 -19.46
CA ARG A 110 4.24 13.29 -19.32
C ARG A 110 5.15 12.06 -19.33
N ILE A 111 6.19 12.08 -20.17
CA ILE A 111 7.16 10.97 -20.24
C ILE A 111 7.93 10.88 -18.92
N ASP A 112 8.41 12.03 -18.41
CA ASP A 112 9.13 12.10 -17.15
C ASP A 112 8.26 11.59 -15.99
N PHE A 113 6.96 11.97 -15.96
CA PHE A 113 6.00 11.47 -14.98
C PHE A 113 5.87 9.94 -15.02
N VAL A 114 5.69 9.36 -16.20
CA VAL A 114 5.58 7.89 -16.37
C VAL A 114 6.87 7.20 -15.93
N CYS A 115 8.04 7.78 -16.24
CA CYS A 115 9.34 7.27 -15.81
C CYS A 115 9.50 7.32 -14.28
N GLU A 116 9.07 8.42 -13.62
CA GLU A 116 9.12 8.54 -12.15
C GLU A 116 8.25 7.46 -11.48
N VAL A 117 7.01 7.26 -11.96
CA VAL A 117 6.10 6.23 -11.43
C VAL A 117 6.71 4.83 -11.62
N SER A 118 7.21 4.52 -12.81
CA SER A 118 7.79 3.22 -13.13
C SER A 118 9.05 2.91 -12.32
N ALA A 119 9.98 3.85 -12.27
CA ALA A 119 11.25 3.65 -11.59
C ALA A 119 11.13 3.56 -10.08
N ASN A 120 10.13 4.24 -9.50
CA ASN A 120 9.89 4.30 -8.07
C ASN A 120 8.65 3.50 -7.64
N ARG A 121 8.28 2.44 -8.40
CA ARG A 121 7.06 1.65 -8.21
C ARG A 121 6.80 1.21 -6.77
N LYS A 122 7.83 0.85 -6.00
CA LYS A 122 7.68 0.44 -4.60
C LYS A 122 7.21 1.60 -3.73
N ALA A 123 7.81 2.77 -3.89
CA ALA A 123 7.40 3.97 -3.17
C ALA A 123 5.99 4.41 -3.57
N VAL A 124 5.69 4.43 -4.88
CA VAL A 124 4.37 4.75 -5.40
C VAL A 124 3.32 3.82 -4.80
N PHE A 125 3.53 2.50 -4.84
CA PHE A 125 2.57 1.53 -4.32
C PHE A 125 2.31 1.72 -2.81
N LEU A 126 3.37 1.85 -2.01
CA LEU A 126 3.26 1.96 -0.57
C LEU A 126 2.73 3.32 -0.10
N ASN A 127 3.01 4.39 -0.83
CA ASN A 127 2.55 5.73 -0.47
C ASN A 127 1.17 6.06 -1.06
N PHE A 128 0.65 5.27 -2.02
CA PHE A 128 -0.55 5.60 -2.78
C PHE A 128 -1.77 5.89 -1.90
N LEU A 129 -2.08 5.01 -0.94
CA LEU A 129 -3.23 5.21 -0.05
C LEU A 129 -3.08 6.41 0.90
N PHE A 130 -1.84 6.78 1.22
CA PHE A 130 -1.57 8.02 1.94
C PHE A 130 -1.91 9.23 1.07
N TRP A 131 -1.44 9.28 -0.17
CA TRP A 131 -1.70 10.40 -1.09
C TRP A 131 -3.18 10.62 -1.37
N VAL A 132 -3.95 9.56 -1.48
CA VAL A 132 -5.40 9.63 -1.68
C VAL A 132 -6.11 10.36 -0.54
N ARG A 133 -5.61 10.23 0.69
CA ARG A 133 -6.28 10.73 1.91
C ARG A 133 -5.68 11.99 2.49
N PHE A 134 -4.45 12.31 2.11
CA PHE A 134 -3.72 13.45 2.67
C PHE A 134 -4.22 14.77 2.09
N GLU A 135 -4.29 15.79 2.95
CA GLU A 135 -4.69 17.15 2.57
C GLU A 135 -3.49 17.95 2.09
N PHE A 136 -3.42 18.21 0.77
CA PHE A 136 -2.30 18.90 0.13
C PHE A 136 -2.49 20.42 -0.01
N ASN A 137 -3.59 20.99 0.48
CA ASN A 137 -3.85 22.44 0.41
C ASN A 137 -2.69 23.29 0.98
N PRO A 138 -2.03 22.92 2.09
CA PRO A 138 -0.89 23.67 2.59
C PRO A 138 0.32 23.71 1.64
N PHE A 139 0.36 22.80 0.67
CA PHE A 139 1.42 22.70 -0.33
C PHE A 139 1.01 23.26 -1.70
N GLY A 140 -0.11 23.96 -1.77
CA GLY A 140 -0.62 24.60 -2.97
C GLY A 140 -1.27 23.65 -3.99
N ILE A 141 -1.72 22.50 -3.54
CA ILE A 141 -2.44 21.49 -4.35
C ILE A 141 -3.85 21.37 -3.76
N ASP A 142 -4.86 21.82 -4.50
CA ASP A 142 -6.24 21.68 -4.10
C ASP A 142 -6.77 20.23 -4.33
N ALA A 143 -8.00 19.98 -3.89
CA ALA A 143 -8.63 18.66 -4.00
C ALA A 143 -8.76 18.22 -5.47
N GLN A 144 -9.10 19.12 -6.40
CA GLN A 144 -9.25 18.79 -7.81
C GLN A 144 -7.90 18.40 -8.43
N GLN A 145 -6.85 19.14 -8.12
CA GLN A 145 -5.48 18.87 -8.58
C GLN A 145 -4.95 17.57 -7.96
N ARG A 146 -5.24 17.32 -6.66
CA ARG A 146 -4.91 16.04 -6.01
C ARG A 146 -5.56 14.88 -6.76
N ASP A 147 -6.87 14.93 -6.96
CA ASP A 147 -7.63 13.84 -7.58
C ASP A 147 -7.19 13.60 -9.04
N SER A 148 -6.90 14.66 -9.77
CA SER A 148 -6.31 14.58 -11.11
C SER A 148 -4.93 13.92 -11.10
N THR A 149 -4.06 14.29 -10.16
CA THR A 149 -2.72 13.67 -10.02
C THR A 149 -2.83 12.19 -9.66
N ILE A 150 -3.74 11.82 -8.77
CA ILE A 150 -4.02 10.42 -8.42
C ILE A 150 -4.47 9.62 -9.66
N ALA A 151 -5.35 10.19 -10.49
CA ALA A 151 -5.78 9.55 -11.73
C ALA A 151 -4.58 9.33 -12.68
N HIS A 152 -3.71 10.33 -12.85
CA HIS A 152 -2.51 10.21 -13.68
C HIS A 152 -1.52 9.16 -13.14
N VAL A 153 -1.37 9.05 -11.82
CA VAL A 153 -0.55 7.98 -11.21
C VAL A 153 -1.13 6.61 -11.55
N ARG A 154 -2.46 6.45 -11.50
CA ARG A 154 -3.11 5.19 -11.90
C ARG A 154 -2.88 4.86 -13.36
N ASP A 155 -3.11 5.82 -14.25
CA ASP A 155 -2.93 5.62 -15.70
C ASP A 155 -1.48 5.19 -16.01
N ALA A 156 -0.50 5.87 -15.40
CA ALA A 156 0.91 5.54 -15.55
C ALA A 156 1.27 4.18 -14.93
N TRP A 157 0.63 3.83 -13.82
CA TRP A 157 0.82 2.53 -13.15
C TRP A 157 0.27 1.40 -14.00
N GLU A 158 -0.97 1.50 -14.48
CA GLU A 158 -1.63 0.50 -15.30
C GLU A 158 -0.87 0.25 -16.61
N PHE A 159 -0.37 1.32 -17.22
CA PHE A 159 0.46 1.21 -18.42
C PHE A 159 1.74 0.39 -18.21
N ASN A 160 2.36 0.48 -17.02
CA ASN A 160 3.67 -0.14 -16.76
C ASN A 160 3.60 -1.41 -15.88
N HIS A 161 2.51 -1.63 -15.14
CA HIS A 161 2.46 -2.64 -14.06
C HIS A 161 1.09 -3.30 -13.90
N ILE A 162 0.50 -3.75 -15.00
CA ILE A 162 -0.86 -4.36 -15.03
C ILE A 162 -1.01 -5.53 -14.03
N GLU A 163 0.06 -6.28 -13.75
CA GLU A 163 0.01 -7.48 -12.90
C GLU A 163 -0.25 -7.18 -11.42
N ILE A 164 0.10 -6.00 -10.95
CA ILE A 164 -0.06 -5.59 -9.55
C ILE A 164 -0.91 -4.31 -9.50
N PRO A 165 -2.22 -4.40 -9.37
CA PRO A 165 -3.07 -3.22 -9.37
C PRO A 165 -2.80 -2.35 -8.14
N LEU A 166 -2.84 -1.01 -8.33
CA LEU A 166 -2.91 -0.09 -7.20
C LEU A 166 -4.17 -0.35 -6.38
N PRO A 167 -4.12 -0.17 -5.05
CA PRO A 167 -5.27 -0.42 -4.20
C PRO A 167 -6.47 0.44 -4.62
N PRO A 168 -7.69 -0.11 -4.50
CA PRO A 168 -8.89 0.68 -4.69
C PRO A 168 -8.95 1.78 -3.63
N TYR A 169 -9.46 2.96 -4.01
CA TYR A 169 -9.79 4.01 -3.06
C TYR A 169 -11.23 4.47 -3.28
N ARG A 170 -11.93 4.65 -2.19
CA ARG A 170 -13.27 5.24 -2.15
C ARG A 170 -13.23 6.45 -1.24
#